data_1ceb7af1b8f09b94725abf111adcd0be
#
_entry.id   1ceb7af1b8f09b94725abf111adcd0be
#
_cell.length_a   1.000
_cell.length_b   1.000
_cell.length_c   1.000
_cell.angle_alpha   90.00
_cell.angle_beta   90.00
_cell.angle_gamma   90.00
#
_symmetry.space_group_name_H-M   'P 1'
#
loop_
_entity.id
_entity.type
_entity.pdbx_description
1 polymer ?
#
loop_
_entity_poly.entity_id
_entity_poly.type
_entity_poly.pdbx_seq_one_letter_code
_entity_poly.pdbx_strand_id
1 'polypeptide(L)'
;MVEGAQAGIAADAGVYLDSSALAKLYVPEPESDALDAWLRGRRDLMISELAVTEVLSAVARRRREGMLSAGQAVEIRDALLADASSGVFHRLDLSPVVHREAERLLFQLDAVPLRTLDALHLAAALLGSATHVVTFDARMRAAAAHVGLQPVDP
;
A
#
# COMPACT_ATOMS: atom_id res chain seq x y z
N MET A 1 1.30 -24.88 -16.87
CA MET A 1 0.06 -24.65 -16.12
C MET A 1 0.45 -24.36 -14.70
N VAL A 2 0.44 -23.12 -14.30
CA VAL A 2 0.50 -22.71 -12.88
C VAL A 2 -0.83 -22.07 -12.59
N GLU A 3 -1.80 -22.91 -12.32
CA GLU A 3 -3.02 -22.54 -11.62
C GLU A 3 -2.62 -22.36 -10.15
N GLY A 4 -1.98 -21.23 -9.84
CA GLY A 4 -1.47 -20.87 -8.52
C GLY A 4 -2.45 -19.98 -7.81
N ALA A 5 -3.25 -20.57 -6.92
CA ALA A 5 -3.69 -20.01 -5.65
C ALA A 5 -4.19 -18.55 -5.61
N GLN A 6 -5.15 -18.20 -6.46
CA GLN A 6 -6.09 -17.11 -6.14
C GLN A 6 -7.26 -17.63 -5.28
N ALA A 7 -7.05 -18.73 -4.58
CA ALA A 7 -8.03 -19.35 -3.72
C ALA A 7 -8.25 -18.48 -2.48
N GLY A 8 -9.31 -17.65 -2.49
CA GLY A 8 -10.10 -17.52 -1.28
C GLY A 8 -9.60 -16.58 -0.20
N ILE A 9 -9.01 -15.41 -0.54
CA ILE A 9 -9.01 -14.33 0.45
C ILE A 9 -10.47 -13.87 0.58
N ALA A 10 -11.05 -14.03 1.78
CA ALA A 10 -12.42 -13.62 2.04
C ALA A 10 -12.62 -12.15 1.63
N ALA A 11 -13.78 -11.80 1.11
CA ALA A 11 -14.05 -10.45 0.61
C ALA A 11 -14.03 -9.37 1.71
N ASP A 12 -14.03 -9.79 2.97
CA ASP A 12 -14.00 -8.98 4.20
C ASP A 12 -12.67 -9.10 4.97
N ALA A 13 -11.67 -9.78 4.40
CA ALA A 13 -10.34 -9.85 5.01
C ALA A 13 -9.60 -8.56 4.75
N GLY A 14 -9.33 -7.76 5.76
CA GLY A 14 -8.66 -6.47 5.65
C GLY A 14 -7.36 -6.52 4.84
N VAL A 15 -7.30 -5.77 3.74
CA VAL A 15 -6.18 -5.73 2.80
C VAL A 15 -5.55 -4.35 2.82
N TYR A 16 -4.30 -4.27 3.23
CA TYR A 16 -3.54 -3.03 3.22
C TYR A 16 -2.74 -2.89 1.93
N LEU A 17 -2.84 -1.71 1.30
CA LEU A 17 -2.05 -1.32 0.14
C LEU A 17 -0.95 -0.34 0.59
N ASP A 18 0.30 -0.70 0.38
CA ASP A 18 1.39 0.25 0.57
C ASP A 18 1.48 1.26 -0.59
N SER A 19 2.42 2.19 -0.52
CA SER A 19 2.57 3.20 -1.58
C SER A 19 2.95 2.61 -2.93
N SER A 20 3.64 1.48 -2.99
CA SER A 20 4.02 0.82 -4.24
C SER A 20 2.79 0.23 -4.95
N ALA A 21 1.87 -0.35 -4.21
CA ALA A 21 0.61 -0.87 -4.73
C ALA A 21 -0.37 0.26 -5.07
N LEU A 22 -0.53 1.23 -4.15
CA LEU A 22 -1.43 2.36 -4.36
C LEU A 22 -1.06 3.17 -5.60
N ALA A 23 0.23 3.42 -5.84
CA ALA A 23 0.70 4.17 -7.01
C ALA A 23 0.28 3.53 -8.34
N LYS A 24 0.27 2.19 -8.43
CA LYS A 24 -0.10 1.46 -9.65
C LYS A 24 -1.57 1.60 -10.05
N LEU A 25 -2.43 2.05 -9.15
CA LEU A 25 -3.83 2.33 -9.46
C LEU A 25 -4.02 3.67 -10.20
N TYR A 26 -3.05 4.58 -10.08
CA TYR A 26 -3.15 5.93 -10.64
C TYR A 26 -2.09 6.21 -11.72
N VAL A 27 -0.99 5.48 -11.69
CA VAL A 27 0.10 5.60 -12.68
C VAL A 27 0.28 4.24 -13.33
N PRO A 28 -0.08 4.09 -14.64
CA PRO A 28 0.02 2.82 -15.34
C PRO A 28 1.45 2.26 -15.31
N GLU A 29 1.57 1.04 -14.82
CA GLU A 29 2.80 0.24 -14.75
C GLU A 29 2.47 -1.21 -15.13
N PRO A 30 3.46 -2.09 -15.38
CA PRO A 30 3.19 -3.44 -15.91
C PRO A 30 2.16 -4.26 -15.13
N GLU A 31 2.11 -4.14 -13.79
CA GLU A 31 1.21 -4.93 -12.93
C GLU A 31 -0.12 -4.22 -12.62
N SER A 32 -0.36 -3.02 -13.16
CA SER A 32 -1.55 -2.21 -12.83
C SER A 32 -2.85 -2.92 -13.17
N ASP A 33 -2.95 -3.54 -14.36
CA ASP A 33 -4.17 -4.22 -14.82
C ASP A 33 -4.50 -5.45 -13.94
N ALA A 34 -3.47 -6.22 -13.56
CA ALA A 34 -3.64 -7.38 -12.69
C ALA A 34 -4.10 -6.96 -11.30
N LEU A 35 -3.48 -5.91 -10.74
CA LEU A 35 -3.85 -5.33 -9.46
C LEU A 35 -5.30 -4.81 -9.48
N ASP A 36 -5.68 -4.03 -10.48
CA ASP A 36 -7.05 -3.51 -10.63
C ASP A 36 -8.09 -4.65 -10.70
N ALA A 37 -7.80 -5.68 -11.51
CA ALA A 37 -8.67 -6.85 -11.62
C ALA A 37 -8.79 -7.59 -10.28
N TRP A 38 -7.70 -7.72 -9.52
CA TRP A 38 -7.70 -8.40 -8.22
C TRP A 38 -8.45 -7.60 -7.14
N LEU A 39 -8.35 -6.27 -7.15
CA LEU A 39 -9.05 -5.39 -6.21
C LEU A 39 -10.55 -5.25 -6.49
N ARG A 40 -10.98 -5.56 -7.69
CA ARG A 40 -12.36 -5.33 -8.14
C ARG A 40 -13.39 -6.05 -7.26
N GLY A 41 -14.35 -5.28 -6.74
CA GLY A 41 -15.40 -5.79 -5.87
C GLY A 41 -15.02 -5.94 -4.40
N ARG A 42 -13.78 -5.67 -4.01
CA ARG A 42 -13.38 -5.64 -2.60
C ARG A 42 -13.87 -4.38 -1.89
N ARG A 43 -14.16 -4.50 -0.60
CA ARG A 43 -14.67 -3.41 0.25
C ARG A 43 -13.82 -3.16 1.50
N ASP A 44 -12.81 -3.95 1.70
CA ASP A 44 -11.96 -4.05 2.88
C ASP A 44 -10.56 -3.49 2.67
N LEU A 45 -10.44 -2.61 1.66
CA LEU A 45 -9.18 -2.01 1.28
C LEU A 45 -8.76 -0.90 2.24
N MET A 46 -7.53 -0.97 2.71
CA MET A 46 -6.94 -0.01 3.64
C MET A 46 -5.74 0.68 3.01
N ILE A 47 -5.62 1.97 3.25
CA ILE A 47 -4.43 2.76 2.94
C ILE A 47 -4.09 3.65 4.15
N SER A 48 -2.83 4.04 4.31
CA SER A 48 -2.47 5.02 5.32
C SER A 48 -2.30 6.43 4.74
N GLU A 49 -2.33 7.43 5.62
CA GLU A 49 -1.93 8.80 5.28
C GLU A 49 -0.54 8.84 4.65
N LEU A 50 0.37 7.97 5.12
CA LEU A 50 1.71 7.83 4.58
C LEU A 50 1.67 7.40 3.11
N ALA A 51 0.89 6.37 2.76
CA ALA A 51 0.79 5.87 1.40
C ALA A 51 0.35 6.97 0.42
N VAL A 52 -0.66 7.76 0.81
CA VAL A 52 -1.13 8.92 0.01
C VAL A 52 -0.01 9.93 -0.20
N THR A 53 0.69 10.32 0.87
CA THR A 53 1.78 11.30 0.80
C THR A 53 2.93 10.81 -0.07
N GLU A 54 3.31 9.53 0.03
CA GLU A 54 4.38 8.94 -0.79
C GLU A 54 4.01 8.86 -2.27
N VAL A 55 2.78 8.48 -2.61
CA VAL A 55 2.31 8.49 -4.01
C VAL A 55 2.35 9.90 -4.58
N LEU A 56 1.85 10.90 -3.85
CA LEU A 56 1.91 12.29 -4.29
C LEU A 56 3.36 12.80 -4.43
N SER A 57 4.26 12.37 -3.55
CA SER A 57 5.70 12.66 -3.67
C SER A 57 6.30 12.05 -4.95
N ALA A 58 5.94 10.80 -5.27
CA ALA A 58 6.38 10.14 -6.49
C ALA A 58 5.83 10.82 -7.75
N VAL A 59 4.56 11.22 -7.75
CA VAL A 59 3.93 11.98 -8.85
C VAL A 59 4.63 13.34 -9.06
N ALA A 60 4.89 14.07 -7.97
CA ALA A 60 5.61 15.35 -8.03
C ALA A 60 7.02 15.19 -8.57
N ARG A 61 7.74 14.12 -8.20
CA ARG A 61 9.07 13.79 -8.74
C ARG A 61 8.99 13.48 -10.23
N ARG A 62 8.08 12.60 -10.68
CA ARG A 62 7.92 12.26 -12.11
C ARG A 62 7.59 13.49 -12.96
N ARG A 63 6.82 14.45 -12.41
CA ARG A 63 6.59 15.73 -13.07
C ARG A 63 7.87 16.55 -13.22
N ARG A 64 8.69 16.68 -12.18
CA ARG A 64 9.97 17.40 -12.23
C ARG A 64 10.96 16.77 -13.22
N GLU A 65 10.91 15.46 -13.34
CA GLU A 65 11.74 14.68 -14.27
C GLU A 65 11.19 14.67 -15.72
N GLY A 66 10.08 15.34 -15.98
CA GLY A 66 9.46 15.45 -17.29
C GLY A 66 8.72 14.19 -17.76
N MET A 67 8.54 13.20 -16.88
CA MET A 67 7.80 11.96 -17.19
C MET A 67 6.29 12.15 -17.14
N LEU A 68 5.82 13.18 -16.46
CA LEU A 68 4.42 13.59 -16.41
C LEU A 68 4.30 15.08 -16.72
N SER A 69 3.31 15.45 -17.51
CA SER A 69 2.93 16.84 -17.68
C SER A 69 2.32 17.41 -16.39
N ALA A 70 2.24 18.74 -16.29
CA ALA A 70 1.58 19.39 -15.16
C ALA A 70 0.10 18.99 -15.05
N GLY A 71 -0.61 18.87 -16.18
CA GLY A 71 -2.00 18.44 -16.22
C GLY A 71 -2.18 17.00 -15.73
N GLN A 72 -1.39 16.06 -16.23
CA GLN A 72 -1.42 14.66 -15.77
C GLN A 72 -1.14 14.53 -14.26
N ALA A 73 -0.17 15.28 -13.74
CA ALA A 73 0.13 15.23 -12.31
C ALA A 73 -1.04 15.75 -11.45
N VAL A 74 -1.77 16.78 -11.93
CA VAL A 74 -2.98 17.29 -11.27
C VAL A 74 -4.11 16.28 -11.33
N GLU A 75 -4.37 15.67 -12.48
CA GLU A 75 -5.40 14.65 -12.65
C GLU A 75 -5.17 13.44 -11.73
N ILE A 76 -3.93 12.94 -11.64
CA ILE A 76 -3.56 11.84 -10.74
C ILE A 76 -3.80 12.23 -9.29
N ARG A 77 -3.32 13.42 -8.87
CA ARG A 77 -3.52 13.93 -7.51
C ARG A 77 -5.00 13.99 -7.16
N ASP A 78 -5.81 14.58 -8.03
CA ASP A 78 -7.23 14.82 -7.76
C ASP A 78 -8.00 13.50 -7.69
N ALA A 79 -7.68 12.53 -8.56
CA ALA A 79 -8.27 11.19 -8.53
C ALA A 79 -7.92 10.46 -7.21
N LEU A 80 -6.64 10.43 -6.84
CA LEU A 80 -6.19 9.79 -5.59
C LEU A 80 -6.88 10.41 -4.35
N LEU A 81 -6.92 11.74 -4.27
CA LEU A 81 -7.52 12.42 -3.12
C LEU A 81 -9.04 12.25 -3.07
N ALA A 82 -9.70 12.20 -4.22
CA ALA A 82 -11.14 11.91 -4.30
C ALA A 82 -11.43 10.50 -3.79
N ASP A 83 -10.71 9.48 -4.25
CA ASP A 83 -10.88 8.10 -3.80
C ASP A 83 -10.54 7.92 -2.32
N ALA A 84 -9.48 8.54 -1.84
CA ALA A 84 -9.09 8.52 -0.43
C ALA A 84 -10.14 9.16 0.51
N SER A 85 -11.02 10.02 -0.03
CA SER A 85 -12.07 10.73 0.73
C SER A 85 -13.47 10.16 0.51
N SER A 86 -13.67 9.32 -0.52
CA SER A 86 -15.00 8.82 -0.92
C SER A 86 -15.46 7.57 -0.19
N GLY A 87 -14.58 6.93 0.62
CA GLY A 87 -14.85 5.64 1.26
C GLY A 87 -14.51 4.43 0.40
N VAL A 88 -13.86 4.61 -0.76
CA VAL A 88 -13.25 3.51 -1.54
C VAL A 88 -12.21 2.76 -0.69
N PHE A 89 -11.44 3.52 0.09
CA PHE A 89 -10.46 2.98 1.03
C PHE A 89 -10.82 3.32 2.47
N HIS A 90 -10.55 2.39 3.37
CA HIS A 90 -10.46 2.71 4.79
C HIS A 90 -9.11 3.37 5.06
N ARG A 91 -9.15 4.68 5.34
CA ARG A 91 -7.95 5.50 5.51
C ARG A 91 -7.47 5.46 6.95
N LEU A 92 -6.21 5.08 7.16
CA LEU A 92 -5.57 4.93 8.47
C LEU A 92 -4.69 6.13 8.78
N ASP A 93 -4.90 6.74 9.94
CA ASP A 93 -4.12 7.88 10.42
C ASP A 93 -2.70 7.47 10.83
N LEU A 94 -1.74 8.38 10.66
CA LEU A 94 -0.41 8.28 11.27
C LEU A 94 -0.41 8.84 12.68
N SER A 95 -1.09 8.15 13.58
CA SER A 95 -1.18 8.56 14.98
C SER A 95 0.11 8.28 15.75
N PRO A 96 0.31 8.89 16.95
CA PRO A 96 1.44 8.54 17.82
C PRO A 96 1.52 7.04 18.17
N VAL A 97 0.41 6.31 18.14
CA VAL A 97 0.40 4.86 18.38
C VAL A 97 1.05 4.12 17.24
N VAL A 98 0.81 4.55 15.98
CA VAL A 98 1.46 3.98 14.80
C VAL A 98 2.98 4.17 14.87
N HIS A 99 3.45 5.34 15.28
CA HIS A 99 4.89 5.60 15.45
C HIS A 99 5.52 4.69 16.50
N ARG A 100 4.89 4.53 17.67
CA ARG A 100 5.39 3.62 18.71
C ARG A 100 5.44 2.17 18.26
N GLU A 101 4.44 1.72 17.50
CA GLU A 101 4.44 0.38 16.95
C GLU A 101 5.55 0.22 15.89
N ALA A 102 5.76 1.21 15.02
CA ALA A 102 6.85 1.21 14.06
C ALA A 102 8.23 1.15 14.75
N GLU A 103 8.43 1.93 15.80
CA GLU A 103 9.64 1.90 16.64
C GLU A 103 9.88 0.49 17.23
N ARG A 104 8.82 -0.14 17.74
CA ARG A 104 8.89 -1.52 18.26
C ARG A 104 9.31 -2.50 17.16
N LEU A 105 8.72 -2.42 15.96
CA LEU A 105 9.05 -3.29 14.84
C LEU A 105 10.50 -3.14 14.37
N LEU A 106 11.02 -1.91 14.33
CA LEU A 106 12.42 -1.63 13.95
C LEU A 106 13.43 -2.35 14.83
N PHE A 107 13.12 -2.54 16.13
CA PHE A 107 14.00 -3.25 17.08
C PHE A 107 13.75 -4.75 17.17
N GLN A 108 12.59 -5.23 16.76
CA GLN A 108 12.23 -6.65 16.86
C GLN A 108 12.50 -7.46 15.59
N LEU A 109 12.57 -6.82 14.43
CA LEU A 109 12.77 -7.49 13.15
C LEU A 109 14.25 -7.51 12.75
N ASP A 110 15.07 -8.26 13.47
CA ASP A 110 16.50 -8.39 13.17
C ASP A 110 16.79 -9.15 11.85
N ALA A 111 15.88 -10.03 11.45
CA ALA A 111 16.05 -10.87 10.25
C ALA A 111 15.88 -10.12 8.93
N VAL A 112 15.22 -8.98 8.93
CA VAL A 112 14.94 -8.17 7.73
C VAL A 112 15.32 -6.73 7.99
N PRO A 113 16.20 -6.12 7.16
CA PRO A 113 16.59 -4.73 7.32
C PRO A 113 15.40 -3.81 6.98
N LEU A 114 14.63 -3.45 8.00
CA LEU A 114 13.44 -2.62 7.88
C LEU A 114 13.80 -1.14 7.81
N ARG A 115 13.24 -0.41 6.85
CA ARG A 115 13.36 1.05 6.78
C ARG A 115 12.24 1.72 7.59
N THR A 116 12.45 2.97 7.95
CA THR A 116 11.48 3.76 8.74
C THR A 116 10.09 3.77 8.10
N LEU A 117 10.00 4.02 6.78
CA LEU A 117 8.71 4.08 6.09
C LEU A 117 8.05 2.70 6.00
N ASP A 118 8.83 1.63 5.78
CA ASP A 118 8.33 0.25 5.78
C ASP A 118 7.74 -0.10 7.17
N ALA A 119 8.43 0.30 8.25
CA ALA A 119 7.95 0.09 9.62
C ALA A 119 6.63 0.83 9.89
N LEU A 120 6.49 2.06 9.39
CA LEU A 120 5.26 2.83 9.52
C LEU A 120 4.10 2.20 8.73
N HIS A 121 4.34 1.69 7.52
CA HIS A 121 3.35 0.95 6.76
C HIS A 121 2.89 -0.30 7.49
N LEU A 122 3.83 -1.13 7.99
CA LEU A 122 3.50 -2.35 8.72
C LEU A 122 2.74 -2.04 10.01
N ALA A 123 3.17 -1.02 10.76
CA ALA A 123 2.48 -0.59 11.98
C ALA A 123 1.05 -0.13 11.70
N ALA A 124 0.84 0.68 10.65
CA ALA A 124 -0.49 1.12 10.25
C ALA A 124 -1.38 -0.07 9.86
N ALA A 125 -0.86 -1.00 9.06
CA ALA A 125 -1.58 -2.20 8.65
C ALA A 125 -2.00 -3.06 9.84
N LEU A 126 -1.08 -3.34 10.78
CA LEU A 126 -1.34 -4.14 11.97
C LEU A 126 -2.38 -3.48 12.89
N LEU A 127 -2.23 -2.19 13.17
CA LEU A 127 -3.18 -1.44 14.01
C LEU A 127 -4.54 -1.25 13.33
N GLY A 128 -4.59 -1.22 12.01
CA GLY A 128 -5.81 -1.23 11.22
C GLY A 128 -6.47 -2.61 11.13
N SER A 129 -5.89 -3.64 11.74
CA SER A 129 -6.37 -5.02 11.69
C SER A 129 -6.36 -5.63 10.29
N ALA A 130 -5.44 -5.19 9.43
CA ALA A 130 -5.19 -5.86 8.16
C ALA A 130 -4.68 -7.29 8.40
N THR A 131 -5.10 -8.20 7.56
CA THR A 131 -4.62 -9.58 7.53
C THR A 131 -3.69 -9.84 6.34
N HIS A 132 -3.84 -9.02 5.30
CA HIS A 132 -3.10 -9.11 4.06
C HIS A 132 -2.45 -7.77 3.70
N VAL A 133 -1.36 -7.84 2.96
CA VAL A 133 -0.70 -6.66 2.39
C VAL A 133 -0.41 -6.87 0.91
N VAL A 134 -0.74 -5.89 0.10
CA VAL A 134 -0.30 -5.81 -1.29
C VAL A 134 0.86 -4.83 -1.36
N THR A 135 2.00 -5.33 -1.78
CA THR A 135 3.23 -4.56 -1.96
C THR A 135 4.05 -5.11 -3.12
N PHE A 136 4.68 -4.22 -3.86
CA PHE A 136 5.64 -4.56 -4.92
C PHE A 136 7.10 -4.35 -4.46
N ASP A 137 7.31 -4.02 -3.19
CA ASP A 137 8.63 -3.96 -2.58
C ASP A 137 8.98 -5.30 -1.91
N ALA A 138 10.07 -5.94 -2.38
CA ALA A 138 10.49 -7.26 -1.89
C ALA A 138 10.87 -7.25 -0.40
N ARG A 139 11.43 -6.14 0.10
CA ARG A 139 11.80 -5.98 1.52
C ARG A 139 10.55 -5.85 2.38
N MET A 140 9.61 -5.01 1.98
CA MET A 140 8.33 -4.86 2.64
C MET A 140 7.57 -6.19 2.69
N ARG A 141 7.56 -6.94 1.59
CA ARG A 141 6.98 -8.29 1.49
C ARG A 141 7.59 -9.25 2.51
N ALA A 142 8.92 -9.31 2.58
CA ALA A 142 9.61 -10.18 3.53
C ALA A 142 9.30 -9.80 4.98
N ALA A 143 9.30 -8.51 5.29
CA ALA A 143 9.00 -8.00 6.63
C ALA A 143 7.54 -8.27 7.03
N ALA A 144 6.59 -8.11 6.12
CA ALA A 144 5.17 -8.36 6.35
C ALA A 144 4.92 -9.80 6.82
N ALA A 145 5.55 -10.78 6.19
CA ALA A 145 5.43 -12.19 6.57
C ALA A 145 5.92 -12.45 8.02
N HIS A 146 6.96 -11.74 8.45
CA HIS A 146 7.49 -11.89 9.82
C HIS A 146 6.57 -11.31 10.91
N VAL A 147 5.69 -10.39 10.56
CA VAL A 147 4.75 -9.77 11.51
C VAL A 147 3.33 -10.35 11.41
N GLY A 148 3.15 -11.44 10.66
CA GLY A 148 1.87 -12.14 10.54
C GLY A 148 0.92 -11.56 9.50
N LEU A 149 1.36 -10.60 8.69
CA LEU A 149 0.62 -10.15 7.51
C LEU A 149 0.92 -11.07 6.34
N GLN A 150 -0.09 -11.46 5.59
CA GLN A 150 0.09 -12.30 4.40
C GLN A 150 0.33 -11.43 3.16
N PRO A 151 1.53 -11.48 2.56
CA PRO A 151 1.76 -10.79 1.30
C PRO A 151 0.93 -11.40 0.17
N VAL A 152 0.36 -10.55 -0.67
CA VAL A 152 -0.46 -10.94 -1.83
C VAL A 152 0.28 -10.60 -3.11
N ASP A 153 0.21 -11.50 -4.08
CA ASP A 153 0.61 -11.29 -5.48
C ASP A 153 -0.68 -11.19 -6.33
N PRO A 154 -1.08 -9.97 -6.74
CA PRO A 154 -2.24 -9.76 -7.60
C PRO A 154 -2.07 -10.30 -9.01
#